data_f96962f9e4ca12676003821f18764d9a
#
_entry.id   f96962f9e4ca12676003821f18764d9a
#
_cell.length_a   1.000
_cell.length_b   1.000
_cell.length_c   1.000
_cell.angle_alpha   90.00
_cell.angle_beta   90.00
_cell.angle_gamma   90.00
#
_symmetry.space_group_name_H-M   'P 1'
#
loop_
_entity.id
_entity.type
_entity.pdbx_description
1 polymer ?
#
loop_
_entity_poly.entity_id
_entity_poly.type
_entity_poly.pdbx_seq_one_letter_code
_entity_poly.pdbx_strand_id
1 'polypeptide(L)'
;QQLAEFVNTPHKNALLLTALHQNFNAYASKLDASQKNEWTKVKGRFQEIVFAEPVEHLLYMAAESMANKYPVDVKQANAIYEIARQTKFVSPALTGEVMRGLYPLDAFSAVVLTKAIQKYGQNERSLFSFLNSKGANSLSDFRSAHNRTYNLSDVYDYIINNFHSYLSDVNEDSMGWSAILVAIERIETADWQDEDIMKSALEIVKVIGMLNLFGNAGFSMPH
;
A
#
# COMPACT_ATOMS: atom_id res chain seq x y z
N GLN A 1 24.88 18.51 -10.68
CA GLN A 1 25.45 18.14 -11.98
C GLN A 1 26.98 18.20 -11.94
N GLN A 2 27.59 19.34 -11.58
CA GLN A 2 29.04 19.54 -11.56
C GLN A 2 29.80 18.49 -10.72
N LEU A 3 29.27 18.12 -9.53
CA LEU A 3 29.87 17.08 -8.70
C LEU A 3 29.85 15.71 -9.38
N ALA A 4 28.72 15.35 -10.00
CA ALA A 4 28.61 14.09 -10.73
C ALA A 4 29.54 14.05 -11.95
N GLU A 5 29.71 15.17 -12.64
CA GLU A 5 30.68 15.31 -13.75
C GLU A 5 32.13 15.17 -13.23
N PHE A 6 32.47 15.85 -12.17
CA PHE A 6 33.80 15.80 -11.55
C PHE A 6 34.21 14.37 -11.18
N VAL A 7 33.31 13.63 -10.51
CA VAL A 7 33.60 12.26 -10.04
C VAL A 7 33.72 11.28 -11.21
N ASN A 8 32.97 11.49 -12.27
CA ASN A 8 33.02 10.65 -13.50
C ASN A 8 34.18 11.04 -14.46
N THR A 9 35.01 12.03 -14.11
CA THR A 9 36.16 12.38 -14.92
C THR A 9 37.22 11.26 -14.83
N PRO A 10 37.78 10.78 -15.95
CA PRO A 10 38.85 9.77 -15.94
C PRO A 10 40.02 10.21 -15.04
N HIS A 11 40.61 9.23 -14.37
CA HIS A 11 41.76 9.42 -13.44
C HIS A 11 41.43 10.11 -12.10
N LYS A 12 40.15 10.26 -11.76
CA LYS A 12 39.74 10.69 -10.41
C LYS A 12 39.39 9.46 -9.57
N ASN A 13 40.15 9.22 -8.49
CA ASN A 13 39.85 8.17 -7.52
C ASN A 13 38.84 8.71 -6.47
N ALA A 14 37.64 9.02 -6.93
CA ALA A 14 36.59 9.58 -6.10
C ALA A 14 35.28 8.82 -6.28
N LEU A 15 34.55 8.57 -5.20
CA LEU A 15 33.24 7.95 -5.19
C LEU A 15 32.24 8.93 -4.55
N LEU A 16 31.14 9.22 -5.24
CA LEU A 16 30.04 10.02 -4.73
C LEU A 16 28.86 9.10 -4.42
N LEU A 17 28.51 8.97 -3.15
CA LEU A 17 27.34 8.28 -2.67
C LEU A 17 26.28 9.30 -2.22
N THR A 18 25.07 9.14 -2.72
CA THR A 18 23.92 9.95 -2.30
C THR A 18 22.76 9.03 -1.97
N ALA A 19 21.96 9.40 -0.98
CA ALA A 19 20.73 8.69 -0.63
C ALA A 19 19.53 9.60 -0.93
N LEU A 20 18.55 9.04 -1.59
CA LEU A 20 17.26 9.69 -1.87
C LEU A 20 16.16 8.87 -1.19
N HIS A 21 15.18 9.54 -0.61
CA HIS A 21 14.04 8.87 0.02
C HIS A 21 12.92 8.50 -0.98
N GLN A 22 13.03 8.95 -2.22
CA GLN A 22 12.15 8.60 -3.34
C GLN A 22 13.00 8.24 -4.55
N ASN A 23 12.40 7.54 -5.52
CA ASN A 23 13.10 7.26 -6.76
C ASN A 23 13.42 8.55 -7.54
N PHE A 24 14.40 8.47 -8.42
CA PHE A 24 14.90 9.62 -9.14
C PHE A 24 13.83 10.33 -10.01
N ASN A 25 12.86 9.58 -10.52
CA ASN A 25 11.78 10.10 -11.36
C ASN A 25 10.73 10.86 -10.53
N ALA A 26 10.47 10.44 -9.30
CA ALA A 26 9.53 11.13 -8.41
C ALA A 26 9.98 12.55 -8.09
N TYR A 27 11.28 12.79 -7.95
CA TYR A 27 11.83 14.14 -7.80
C TYR A 27 11.63 15.00 -9.04
N ALA A 28 11.60 14.37 -10.22
CA ALA A 28 11.40 15.09 -11.49
C ALA A 28 9.93 15.40 -11.80
N SER A 29 8.97 14.87 -11.05
CA SER A 29 7.55 15.00 -11.36
C SER A 29 7.07 16.45 -11.44
N LYS A 30 7.59 17.32 -10.57
CA LYS A 30 7.22 18.75 -10.46
C LYS A 30 8.13 19.68 -11.30
N LEU A 31 9.09 19.15 -12.04
CA LEU A 31 10.01 19.92 -12.87
C LEU A 31 9.39 20.21 -14.25
N ASP A 32 9.76 21.34 -14.85
CA ASP A 32 9.44 21.64 -16.24
C ASP A 32 10.22 20.74 -17.23
N ALA A 33 9.88 20.82 -18.51
CA ALA A 33 10.48 19.96 -19.54
C ALA A 33 12.02 20.14 -19.65
N SER A 34 12.51 21.37 -19.52
CA SER A 34 13.95 21.68 -19.58
C SER A 34 14.68 21.09 -18.36
N GLN A 35 14.12 21.31 -17.19
CA GLN A 35 14.65 20.77 -15.94
C GLN A 35 14.61 19.24 -15.89
N LYS A 36 13.54 18.61 -16.43
CA LYS A 36 13.45 17.14 -16.56
C LYS A 36 14.57 16.59 -17.45
N ASN A 37 14.90 17.25 -18.53
CA ASN A 37 16.00 16.84 -19.41
C ASN A 37 17.35 16.91 -18.67
N GLU A 38 17.61 18.00 -17.95
CA GLU A 38 18.83 18.13 -17.14
C GLU A 38 18.90 17.09 -16.01
N TRP A 39 17.75 16.83 -15.36
CA TRP A 39 17.64 15.80 -14.33
C TRP A 39 17.94 14.41 -14.88
N THR A 40 17.45 14.08 -16.07
CA THR A 40 17.72 12.81 -16.75
C THR A 40 19.22 12.65 -17.07
N LYS A 41 19.90 13.73 -17.47
CA LYS A 41 21.36 13.70 -17.69
C LYS A 41 22.13 13.45 -16.39
N VAL A 42 21.66 14.01 -15.27
CA VAL A 42 22.24 13.74 -13.95
C VAL A 42 22.04 12.29 -13.57
N LYS A 43 20.81 11.76 -13.74
CA LYS A 43 20.50 10.34 -13.47
C LYS A 43 21.45 9.40 -14.23
N GLY A 44 21.68 9.66 -15.50
CA GLY A 44 22.56 8.82 -16.32
C GLY A 44 24.02 8.74 -15.85
N ARG A 45 24.43 9.56 -14.90
CA ARG A 45 25.78 9.55 -14.31
C ARG A 45 25.88 8.77 -12.99
N PHE A 46 24.75 8.28 -12.47
CA PHE A 46 24.67 7.50 -11.24
C PHE A 46 24.26 6.06 -11.54
N GLN A 47 24.79 5.15 -10.77
CA GLN A 47 24.23 3.82 -10.65
C GLN A 47 23.19 3.87 -9.53
N GLU A 48 21.92 3.65 -9.88
CA GLU A 48 20.82 3.62 -8.93
C GLU A 48 20.76 2.22 -8.26
N ILE A 49 20.80 2.23 -6.92
CA ILE A 49 20.57 1.03 -6.13
C ILE A 49 19.27 1.28 -5.36
N VAL A 50 18.25 0.50 -5.67
CA VAL A 50 16.94 0.60 -5.02
C VAL A 50 16.92 -0.31 -3.81
N PHE A 51 16.68 0.26 -2.63
CA PHE A 51 16.42 -0.48 -1.39
C PHE A 51 14.90 -0.59 -1.23
N ALA A 52 14.34 -1.70 -1.69
CA ALA A 52 12.93 -2.02 -1.50
C ALA A 52 12.82 -3.32 -0.71
N GLU A 53 12.24 -3.24 0.48
CA GLU A 53 12.01 -4.41 1.30
C GLU A 53 10.86 -5.23 0.69
N PRO A 54 11.00 -6.55 0.48
CA PRO A 54 9.91 -7.38 0.01
C PRO A 54 8.70 -7.32 0.94
N VAL A 55 7.50 -7.36 0.37
CA VAL A 55 6.24 -7.36 1.14
C VAL A 55 6.23 -8.48 2.16
N GLU A 56 6.70 -9.66 1.76
CA GLU A 56 6.78 -10.87 2.59
C GLU A 56 7.63 -10.64 3.84
N HIS A 57 8.78 -9.98 3.68
CA HIS A 57 9.69 -9.72 4.80
C HIS A 57 9.08 -8.74 5.80
N LEU A 58 8.45 -7.67 5.30
CA LEU A 58 7.75 -6.71 6.17
C LEU A 58 6.60 -7.36 6.93
N LEU A 59 5.83 -8.25 6.27
CA LEU A 59 4.73 -8.97 6.91
C LEU A 59 5.23 -9.98 7.94
N TYR A 60 6.34 -10.65 7.68
CA TYR A 60 6.97 -11.53 8.66
C TYR A 60 7.37 -10.78 9.93
N MET A 61 8.11 -9.68 9.78
CA MET A 61 8.51 -8.83 10.92
C MET A 61 7.30 -8.24 11.66
N ALA A 62 6.26 -7.85 10.92
CA ALA A 62 5.01 -7.37 11.51
C ALA A 62 4.31 -8.45 12.33
N ALA A 63 4.23 -9.68 11.82
CA ALA A 63 3.64 -10.81 12.52
C ALA A 63 4.38 -11.13 13.83
N GLU A 64 5.71 -11.12 13.83
CA GLU A 64 6.50 -11.27 15.05
C GLU A 64 6.23 -10.14 16.07
N SER A 65 6.15 -8.90 15.59
CA SER A 65 5.85 -7.75 16.45
C SER A 65 4.44 -7.81 17.06
N MET A 66 3.49 -8.45 16.36
CA MET A 66 2.10 -8.60 16.78
C MET A 66 1.82 -9.90 17.53
N ALA A 67 2.73 -10.88 17.49
CA ALA A 67 2.54 -12.20 18.06
C ALA A 67 2.01 -12.11 19.50
N ASN A 68 0.94 -12.87 19.75
CA ASN A 68 0.28 -12.99 21.06
C ASN A 68 -0.34 -11.69 21.64
N LYS A 69 -0.37 -10.60 20.89
CA LYS A 69 -1.01 -9.37 21.40
C LYS A 69 -2.55 -9.45 21.38
N TYR A 70 -3.11 -10.39 20.63
CA TYR A 70 -4.55 -10.42 20.34
C TYR A 70 -5.10 -11.83 20.26
N PRO A 71 -6.31 -12.07 20.81
CA PRO A 71 -6.99 -13.35 20.64
C PRO A 71 -7.35 -13.53 19.15
N VAL A 72 -6.96 -14.65 18.57
CA VAL A 72 -7.16 -14.94 17.14
C VAL A 72 -8.40 -15.80 16.96
N ASP A 73 -9.35 -15.39 16.12
CA ASP A 73 -10.30 -16.32 15.53
C ASP A 73 -9.61 -17.15 14.44
N VAL A 74 -9.08 -18.30 14.87
CA VAL A 74 -8.28 -19.20 14.00
C VAL A 74 -9.09 -19.72 12.81
N LYS A 75 -10.41 -19.93 12.97
CA LYS A 75 -11.25 -20.45 11.88
C LYS A 75 -11.41 -19.42 10.79
N GLN A 76 -11.78 -18.19 11.15
CA GLN A 76 -11.95 -17.10 10.20
C GLN A 76 -10.62 -16.74 9.52
N ALA A 77 -9.54 -16.58 10.27
CA ALA A 77 -8.23 -16.26 9.74
C ALA A 77 -7.72 -17.31 8.73
N ASN A 78 -7.90 -18.60 9.05
CA ASN A 78 -7.51 -19.68 8.13
C ASN A 78 -8.38 -19.72 6.88
N ALA A 79 -9.69 -19.52 6.98
CA ALA A 79 -10.59 -19.54 5.83
C ALA A 79 -10.22 -18.45 4.82
N ILE A 80 -9.99 -17.23 5.28
CA ILE A 80 -9.58 -16.11 4.42
C ILE A 80 -8.18 -16.36 3.81
N TYR A 81 -7.24 -16.88 4.61
CA TYR A 81 -5.91 -17.22 4.11
C TYR A 81 -5.95 -18.28 2.99
N GLU A 82 -6.76 -19.33 3.16
CA GLU A 82 -6.89 -20.37 2.12
C GLU A 82 -7.46 -19.82 0.81
N ILE A 83 -8.42 -18.91 0.87
CA ILE A 83 -8.92 -18.21 -0.32
C ILE A 83 -7.81 -17.38 -0.97
N ALA A 84 -7.07 -16.60 -0.18
CA ALA A 84 -5.98 -15.76 -0.68
C ALA A 84 -4.84 -16.61 -1.29
N ARG A 85 -4.56 -17.78 -0.74
CA ARG A 85 -3.59 -18.74 -1.26
C ARG A 85 -4.05 -19.38 -2.58
N GLN A 86 -5.30 -19.87 -2.63
CA GLN A 86 -5.88 -20.49 -3.81
C GLN A 86 -5.95 -19.52 -5.00
N THR A 87 -6.25 -18.27 -4.75
CA THR A 87 -6.28 -17.21 -5.75
C THR A 87 -4.88 -16.66 -6.09
N LYS A 88 -3.81 -17.22 -5.49
CA LYS A 88 -2.41 -16.77 -5.67
C LYS A 88 -2.20 -15.28 -5.31
N PHE A 89 -3.07 -14.73 -4.49
CA PHE A 89 -2.94 -13.34 -4.02
C PHE A 89 -1.81 -13.19 -3.01
N VAL A 90 -1.64 -14.21 -2.16
CA VAL A 90 -0.58 -14.30 -1.18
C VAL A 90 0.55 -15.15 -1.74
N SER A 91 1.78 -14.66 -1.59
CA SER A 91 3.00 -15.39 -1.97
C SER A 91 3.10 -16.71 -1.18
N PRO A 92 3.60 -17.79 -1.81
CA PRO A 92 3.85 -19.07 -1.11
C PRO A 92 4.82 -18.95 0.09
N ALA A 93 5.64 -17.90 0.12
CA ALA A 93 6.55 -17.62 1.24
C ALA A 93 5.81 -17.21 2.52
N LEU A 94 4.59 -16.67 2.40
CA LEU A 94 3.76 -16.27 3.54
C LEU A 94 2.92 -17.45 4.00
N THR A 95 3.32 -18.07 5.10
CA THR A 95 2.62 -19.22 5.68
C THR A 95 1.37 -18.82 6.44
N GLY A 96 0.45 -19.76 6.66
CA GLY A 96 -0.73 -19.53 7.49
C GLY A 96 -0.39 -19.13 8.93
N GLU A 97 0.76 -19.51 9.44
CA GLU A 97 1.25 -19.09 10.76
C GLU A 97 1.57 -17.59 10.79
N VAL A 98 2.29 -17.10 9.79
CA VAL A 98 2.60 -15.66 9.63
C VAL A 98 1.29 -14.88 9.51
N MET A 99 0.35 -15.34 8.67
CA MET A 99 -0.93 -14.65 8.51
C MET A 99 -1.78 -14.62 9.79
N ARG A 100 -1.75 -15.70 10.58
CA ARG A 100 -2.39 -15.69 11.92
C ARG A 100 -1.72 -14.71 12.89
N GLY A 101 -0.40 -14.56 12.80
CA GLY A 101 0.33 -13.58 13.60
C GLY A 101 -0.05 -12.13 13.32
N LEU A 102 -0.61 -11.85 12.15
CA LEU A 102 -1.07 -10.52 11.75
C LEU A 102 -2.51 -10.19 12.19
N TYR A 103 -3.22 -11.15 12.80
CA TYR A 103 -4.60 -10.91 13.24
C TYR A 103 -4.69 -9.64 14.14
N PRO A 104 -5.70 -8.78 13.94
CA PRO A 104 -6.92 -8.93 13.17
C PRO A 104 -6.84 -8.55 11.67
N LEU A 105 -5.69 -8.21 11.11
CA LEU A 105 -5.56 -8.04 9.66
C LEU A 105 -5.84 -9.37 8.96
N ASP A 106 -6.72 -9.35 7.97
CA ASP A 106 -6.87 -10.51 7.10
C ASP A 106 -5.74 -10.58 6.05
N ALA A 107 -5.63 -11.71 5.36
CA ALA A 107 -4.51 -11.95 4.44
C ALA A 107 -4.51 -10.98 3.24
N PHE A 108 -5.67 -10.57 2.73
CA PHE A 108 -5.77 -9.61 1.63
C PHE A 108 -5.37 -8.21 2.11
N SER A 109 -5.90 -7.81 3.27
CA SER A 109 -5.64 -6.51 3.88
C SER A 109 -4.18 -6.32 4.24
N ALA A 110 -3.54 -7.34 4.80
CA ALA A 110 -2.13 -7.30 5.15
C ALA A 110 -1.25 -7.03 3.92
N VAL A 111 -1.49 -7.75 2.82
CA VAL A 111 -0.72 -7.59 1.57
C VAL A 111 -1.00 -6.24 0.91
N VAL A 112 -2.28 -5.86 0.76
CA VAL A 112 -2.66 -4.60 0.10
C VAL A 112 -2.18 -3.39 0.88
N LEU A 113 -2.39 -3.39 2.20
CA LEU A 113 -1.92 -2.31 3.07
C LEU A 113 -0.39 -2.12 2.96
N THR A 114 0.36 -3.21 3.00
CA THR A 114 1.82 -3.14 2.87
C THR A 114 2.25 -2.58 1.51
N LYS A 115 1.64 -3.05 0.41
CA LYS A 115 1.88 -2.51 -0.93
C LYS A 115 1.50 -1.02 -1.03
N ALA A 116 0.37 -0.63 -0.47
CA ALA A 116 -0.08 0.76 -0.49
C ALA A 116 0.85 1.68 0.31
N ILE A 117 1.28 1.23 1.49
CA ILE A 117 2.25 1.98 2.29
C ILE A 117 3.60 2.11 1.57
N GLN A 118 4.09 1.05 0.92
CA GLN A 118 5.30 1.11 0.10
C GLN A 118 5.17 2.07 -1.07
N LYS A 119 3.99 2.13 -1.70
CA LYS A 119 3.74 2.97 -2.88
C LYS A 119 3.48 4.44 -2.53
N TYR A 120 2.71 4.70 -1.49
CA TYR A 120 2.23 6.04 -1.12
C TYR A 120 2.84 6.58 0.16
N GLY A 121 3.44 5.72 0.97
CA GLY A 121 4.04 6.10 2.24
C GLY A 121 5.29 6.94 2.05
N GLN A 122 5.27 8.18 2.53
CA GLN A 122 6.45 9.01 2.64
C GLN A 122 7.03 8.88 4.05
N ASN A 123 8.32 8.63 4.14
CA ASN A 123 9.27 8.67 5.27
C ASN A 123 8.82 8.28 6.69
N GLU A 124 7.62 8.65 7.13
CA GLU A 124 7.18 8.45 8.53
C GLU A 124 6.04 7.44 8.66
N ARG A 125 5.44 7.02 7.54
CA ARG A 125 4.30 6.10 7.51
C ARG A 125 4.74 4.73 7.02
N SER A 126 5.19 3.93 7.96
CA SER A 126 5.52 2.52 7.74
C SER A 126 4.37 1.63 8.18
N LEU A 127 4.44 0.35 7.79
CA LEU A 127 3.54 -0.67 8.32
C LEU A 127 3.55 -0.69 9.86
N PHE A 128 4.72 -0.52 10.47
CA PHE A 128 4.86 -0.45 11.93
C PHE A 128 4.20 0.78 12.54
N SER A 129 4.22 1.91 11.85
CA SER A 129 3.47 3.11 12.28
C SER A 129 1.96 2.84 12.28
N PHE A 130 1.42 2.20 11.24
CA PHE A 130 0.03 1.78 11.20
C PHE A 130 -0.34 0.86 12.37
N LEU A 131 0.51 -0.14 12.67
CA LEU A 131 0.26 -1.12 13.73
C LEU A 131 0.28 -0.52 15.14
N ASN A 132 1.03 0.56 15.35
CA ASN A 132 1.27 1.16 16.67
C ASN A 132 0.64 2.55 16.85
N SER A 133 0.17 3.21 15.80
CA SER A 133 -0.40 4.56 15.89
C SER A 133 -1.81 4.54 16.45
N LYS A 134 -2.21 5.68 17.02
CA LYS A 134 -3.59 5.96 17.43
C LYS A 134 -4.31 6.87 16.42
N GLY A 135 -3.89 6.85 15.16
CA GLY A 135 -4.50 7.65 14.10
C GLY A 135 -5.86 7.11 13.67
N ALA A 136 -6.64 7.95 12.99
CA ALA A 136 -7.93 7.57 12.43
C ALA A 136 -7.79 6.34 11.51
N ASN A 137 -8.69 5.39 11.68
CA ASN A 137 -8.73 4.11 10.98
C ASN A 137 -7.46 3.24 11.11
N SER A 138 -6.60 3.54 12.11
CA SER A 138 -5.46 2.68 12.45
C SER A 138 -5.94 1.36 13.07
N LEU A 139 -5.03 0.40 13.18
CA LEU A 139 -5.36 -0.88 13.80
C LEU A 139 -5.78 -0.74 15.28
N SER A 140 -5.20 0.23 16.00
CA SER A 140 -5.55 0.53 17.39
C SER A 140 -6.97 1.10 17.53
N ASP A 141 -7.34 1.99 16.61
CA ASP A 141 -8.67 2.60 16.54
C ASP A 141 -9.75 1.55 16.20
N PHE A 142 -9.50 0.78 15.15
CA PHE A 142 -10.36 -0.33 14.73
C PHE A 142 -10.69 -1.31 15.85
N ARG A 143 -9.72 -1.66 16.67
CA ARG A 143 -9.89 -2.63 17.77
C ARG A 143 -10.77 -2.18 18.88
N SER A 144 -10.76 -0.91 19.17
CA SER A 144 -11.66 -0.35 20.20
C SER A 144 -13.12 -0.39 19.76
N ALA A 145 -13.37 -0.48 18.47
CA ALA A 145 -14.71 -0.34 17.87
C ALA A 145 -15.32 -1.65 17.33
N HIS A 146 -14.50 -2.65 16.92
CA HIS A 146 -14.97 -3.78 16.14
C HIS A 146 -14.50 -5.15 16.65
N ASN A 147 -15.39 -6.14 16.59
CA ASN A 147 -15.07 -7.54 16.89
C ASN A 147 -15.09 -8.39 15.60
N ARG A 148 -14.37 -7.95 14.58
CA ARG A 148 -14.21 -8.61 13.27
C ARG A 148 -12.78 -8.47 12.77
N THR A 149 -12.45 -9.08 11.65
CA THR A 149 -11.16 -8.82 10.97
C THR A 149 -11.13 -7.44 10.34
N TYR A 150 -9.93 -6.86 10.29
CA TYR A 150 -9.62 -5.67 9.53
C TYR A 150 -9.51 -6.07 8.05
N ASN A 151 -10.48 -5.65 7.26
CA ASN A 151 -10.64 -6.06 5.87
C ASN A 151 -10.21 -4.97 4.87
N LEU A 152 -10.32 -5.24 3.57
CA LEU A 152 -9.92 -4.30 2.51
C LEU A 152 -10.72 -3.00 2.48
N SER A 153 -11.97 -3.00 2.96
CA SER A 153 -12.76 -1.77 3.11
C SER A 153 -12.14 -0.85 4.15
N ASP A 154 -11.65 -1.42 5.27
CA ASP A 154 -10.94 -0.65 6.30
C ASP A 154 -9.60 -0.12 5.80
N VAL A 155 -8.89 -0.90 4.97
CA VAL A 155 -7.65 -0.45 4.29
C VAL A 155 -7.93 0.74 3.38
N TYR A 156 -9.03 0.71 2.61
CA TYR A 156 -9.46 1.85 1.80
C TYR A 156 -9.63 3.10 2.65
N ASP A 157 -10.39 3.02 3.74
CA ASP A 157 -10.67 4.15 4.62
C ASP A 157 -9.38 4.68 5.27
N TYR A 158 -8.47 3.80 5.67
CA TYR A 158 -7.16 4.20 6.16
C TYR A 158 -6.35 4.96 5.12
N ILE A 159 -6.30 4.48 3.87
CA ILE A 159 -5.53 5.11 2.80
C ILE A 159 -6.10 6.48 2.45
N ILE A 160 -7.40 6.59 2.25
CA ILE A 160 -8.06 7.86 1.93
C ILE A 160 -7.79 8.90 3.03
N ASN A 161 -7.88 8.53 4.30
CA ASN A 161 -7.69 9.47 5.40
C ASN A 161 -6.22 9.85 5.64
N ASN A 162 -5.29 8.96 5.34
CA ASN A 162 -3.89 9.19 5.70
C ASN A 162 -3.00 9.58 4.51
N PHE A 163 -3.41 9.33 3.27
CA PHE A 163 -2.62 9.59 2.06
C PHE A 163 -3.33 10.52 1.06
N HIS A 164 -4.37 11.24 1.48
CA HIS A 164 -5.19 12.08 0.61
C HIS A 164 -4.36 13.06 -0.25
N SER A 165 -3.36 13.70 0.33
CA SER A 165 -2.49 14.64 -0.41
C SER A 165 -1.71 13.97 -1.55
N TYR A 166 -1.42 12.68 -1.43
CA TYR A 166 -0.72 11.91 -2.45
C TYR A 166 -1.66 11.40 -3.55
N LEU A 167 -2.88 11.09 -3.18
CA LEU A 167 -3.92 10.62 -4.11
C LEU A 167 -4.48 11.74 -4.97
N SER A 168 -4.41 13.01 -4.51
CA SER A 168 -4.81 14.19 -5.26
C SER A 168 -3.79 14.62 -6.32
N ASP A 169 -2.54 14.20 -6.21
CA ASP A 169 -1.54 14.43 -7.25
C ASP A 169 -1.82 13.50 -8.45
N VAL A 170 -1.54 13.97 -9.67
CA VAL A 170 -1.66 13.16 -10.88
C VAL A 170 -0.60 12.05 -10.81
N ASN A 171 -1.01 10.85 -10.48
CA ASN A 171 -0.18 9.65 -10.40
C ASN A 171 -0.74 8.54 -11.32
N GLU A 172 -0.01 7.44 -11.45
CA GLU A 172 -0.39 6.30 -12.30
C GLU A 172 -1.74 5.67 -11.92
N ASP A 173 -2.15 5.80 -10.63
CA ASP A 173 -3.37 5.20 -10.11
C ASP A 173 -4.54 6.18 -10.06
N SER A 174 -4.36 7.43 -10.46
CA SER A 174 -5.38 8.49 -10.32
C SER A 174 -6.71 8.12 -10.98
N MET A 175 -6.69 7.43 -12.12
CA MET A 175 -7.90 6.94 -12.78
C MET A 175 -8.60 5.85 -11.97
N GLY A 176 -7.84 4.93 -11.37
CA GLY A 176 -8.39 3.87 -10.52
C GLY A 176 -9.04 4.44 -9.26
N TRP A 177 -8.36 5.36 -8.57
CA TRP A 177 -8.93 6.05 -7.40
C TRP A 177 -10.18 6.85 -7.75
N SER A 178 -10.17 7.58 -8.87
CA SER A 178 -11.34 8.34 -9.34
C SER A 178 -12.52 7.41 -9.65
N ALA A 179 -12.29 6.26 -10.25
CA ALA A 179 -13.35 5.28 -10.52
C ALA A 179 -14.01 4.76 -9.24
N ILE A 180 -13.22 4.49 -8.19
CA ILE A 180 -13.75 4.07 -6.89
C ILE A 180 -14.60 5.18 -6.27
N LEU A 181 -14.09 6.42 -6.26
CA LEU A 181 -14.81 7.57 -5.69
C LEU A 181 -16.15 7.80 -6.41
N VAL A 182 -16.18 7.75 -7.75
CA VAL A 182 -17.42 7.87 -8.53
C VAL A 182 -18.40 6.73 -8.24
N ALA A 183 -17.91 5.50 -8.04
CA ALA A 183 -18.77 4.38 -7.69
C ALA A 183 -19.37 4.53 -6.29
N ILE A 184 -18.59 5.01 -5.32
CA ILE A 184 -19.06 5.32 -3.96
C ILE A 184 -20.13 6.41 -3.99
N GLU A 185 -19.88 7.52 -4.68
CA GLU A 185 -20.82 8.62 -4.82
C GLU A 185 -22.16 8.17 -5.42
N ARG A 186 -22.12 7.28 -6.43
CA ARG A 186 -23.34 6.71 -7.03
C ARG A 186 -24.15 5.86 -6.05
N ILE A 187 -23.48 5.12 -5.18
CA ILE A 187 -24.15 4.32 -4.14
C ILE A 187 -24.75 5.26 -3.09
N GLU A 188 -24.01 6.25 -2.62
CA GLU A 188 -24.48 7.19 -1.58
C GLU A 188 -25.65 8.07 -2.06
N THR A 189 -25.70 8.37 -3.35
CA THR A 189 -26.77 9.21 -3.95
C THR A 189 -27.98 8.42 -4.46
N ALA A 190 -27.90 7.08 -4.49
CA ALA A 190 -29.03 6.24 -4.89
C ALA A 190 -30.10 6.16 -3.80
N ASP A 191 -31.35 5.93 -4.22
CA ASP A 191 -32.49 5.78 -3.31
C ASP A 191 -32.53 4.35 -2.75
N TRP A 192 -31.97 4.17 -1.57
CA TRP A 192 -31.92 2.89 -0.87
C TRP A 192 -33.09 2.76 0.11
N GLN A 193 -33.85 1.67 0.03
CA GLN A 193 -34.90 1.35 1.00
C GLN A 193 -34.34 0.72 2.28
N ASP A 194 -33.09 0.21 2.24
CA ASP A 194 -32.42 -0.45 3.35
C ASP A 194 -30.99 0.10 3.48
N GLU A 195 -30.71 0.75 4.61
CA GLU A 195 -29.41 1.35 4.92
C GLU A 195 -28.30 0.30 5.09
N ASP A 196 -28.63 -0.91 5.57
CA ASP A 196 -27.64 -1.96 5.74
C ASP A 196 -27.21 -2.58 4.40
N ILE A 197 -28.11 -2.62 3.43
CA ILE A 197 -27.77 -2.99 2.05
C ILE A 197 -26.85 -1.93 1.42
N MET A 198 -27.15 -0.65 1.62
CA MET A 198 -26.27 0.45 1.15
C MET A 198 -24.87 0.35 1.75
N LYS A 199 -24.76 0.13 3.07
CA LYS A 199 -23.46 -0.06 3.73
C LYS A 199 -22.69 -1.25 3.16
N SER A 200 -23.38 -2.37 2.94
CA SER A 200 -22.76 -3.56 2.34
C SER A 200 -22.29 -3.30 0.90
N ALA A 201 -23.06 -2.54 0.11
CA ALA A 201 -22.67 -2.15 -1.24
C ALA A 201 -21.43 -1.26 -1.24
N LEU A 202 -21.32 -0.30 -0.31
CA LEU A 202 -20.14 0.54 -0.13
C LEU A 202 -18.90 -0.29 0.23
N GLU A 203 -19.02 -1.23 1.17
CA GLU A 203 -17.91 -2.12 1.53
C GLU A 203 -17.44 -2.96 0.32
N ILE A 204 -18.38 -3.53 -0.44
CA ILE A 204 -18.07 -4.33 -1.65
C ILE A 204 -17.32 -3.49 -2.68
N VAL A 205 -17.78 -2.27 -2.97
CA VAL A 205 -17.12 -1.39 -3.95
C VAL A 205 -15.71 -1.01 -3.49
N LYS A 206 -15.51 -0.69 -2.22
CA LYS A 206 -14.19 -0.43 -1.66
C LYS A 206 -13.26 -1.65 -1.84
N VAL A 207 -13.74 -2.86 -1.50
CA VAL A 207 -12.98 -4.12 -1.66
C VAL A 207 -12.60 -4.36 -3.12
N ILE A 208 -13.54 -4.27 -4.05
CA ILE A 208 -13.29 -4.44 -5.49
C ILE A 208 -12.26 -3.41 -5.97
N GLY A 209 -12.41 -2.17 -5.57
CA GLY A 209 -11.50 -1.09 -5.92
C GLY A 209 -10.07 -1.35 -5.45
N MET A 210 -9.92 -1.78 -4.20
CA MET A 210 -8.60 -2.10 -3.62
C MET A 210 -7.94 -3.31 -4.31
N LEU A 211 -8.72 -4.34 -4.65
CA LEU A 211 -8.23 -5.49 -5.40
C LEU A 211 -7.80 -5.10 -6.82
N ASN A 212 -8.51 -4.18 -7.48
CA ASN A 212 -8.13 -3.69 -8.81
C ASN A 212 -6.85 -2.86 -8.78
N LEU A 213 -6.66 -2.01 -7.75
CA LEU A 213 -5.48 -1.16 -7.63
C LEU A 213 -4.20 -1.93 -7.24
N PHE A 214 -4.34 -2.93 -6.38
CA PHE A 214 -3.19 -3.61 -5.77
C PHE A 214 -3.14 -5.10 -6.06
N GLY A 215 -4.13 -5.65 -6.73
CA GLY A 215 -4.15 -7.04 -7.18
C GLY A 215 -3.02 -7.32 -8.17
N ASN A 216 -2.60 -8.58 -8.28
CA ASN A 216 -1.67 -8.99 -9.32
C ASN A 216 -2.36 -8.90 -10.69
N ALA A 217 -1.61 -8.58 -11.74
CA ALA A 217 -2.10 -8.63 -13.13
C ALA A 217 -2.59 -10.07 -13.42
N GLY A 218 -3.89 -10.28 -13.42
CA GLY A 218 -4.55 -11.60 -13.45
C GLY A 218 -5.73 -11.70 -12.50
N PHE A 219 -5.89 -10.77 -11.58
CA PHE A 219 -7.14 -10.52 -10.86
C PHE A 219 -8.08 -9.69 -11.75
N SER A 220 -8.26 -10.14 -12.99
CA SER A 220 -9.39 -9.65 -13.77
C SER A 220 -10.66 -10.13 -13.07
N MET A 221 -11.62 -9.23 -12.93
CA MET A 221 -12.93 -9.56 -12.39
C MET A 221 -13.45 -10.84 -13.05
N PRO A 222 -14.06 -11.76 -12.30
CA PRO A 222 -14.80 -12.84 -12.93
C PRO A 222 -15.86 -12.22 -13.84
N HIS A 223 -15.84 -12.63 -15.09
CA HIS A 223 -16.83 -12.27 -16.07
C HIS A 223 -18.21 -12.77 -15.66
#